data_0682cca130f927b534677fa2015c6cf0
#
_entry.id   0682cca130f927b534677fa2015c6cf0
#
_cell.length_a   1.000
_cell.length_b   1.000
_cell.length_c   1.000
_cell.angle_alpha   90.00
_cell.angle_beta   90.00
_cell.angle_gamma   90.00
#
_symmetry.space_group_name_H-M   'P 1'
#
loop_
_entity.id
_entity.type
_entity.pdbx_description
1 polymer ?
#
loop_
_entity_poly.entity_id
_entity_poly.type
_entity_poly.pdbx_seq_one_letter_code
_entity_poly.pdbx_strand_id
1 'polypeptide(L)'
;MIEVKNLTKTYGNFVAVKDVSFTAENGSILGFLGPNGAGKTTTMRIITGYMPATAGTVLIDGLDIFSQSLEARRKIGYLPESPPLYPEMRVEAYLRFVAKLRGVPRAKIEPALEHVLEVCGLADMAHRICGQLSKGYRQRVGLAQALIHDPPVLVLDEPTIGLDPRQIHEIRGLIHHLAGNRTVVLSTHILPEVSQICDKVVIIADGRVVLEEYLKKLPAGTSLEDIFLSAITKERHEEGASAEETLEEVGAGHT
;
A
#
# COMPACT_ATOMS: atom_id res chain seq x y z
N MET A 1 -1.41 9.41 10.64
CA MET A 1 -2.39 8.34 10.88
C MET A 1 -3.29 8.15 9.65
N ILE A 2 -3.62 6.91 9.32
CA ILE A 2 -4.62 6.59 8.28
C ILE A 2 -5.77 5.86 8.95
N GLU A 3 -7.00 6.30 8.73
CA GLU A 3 -8.22 5.62 9.17
C GLU A 3 -9.06 5.28 7.94
N VAL A 4 -9.35 4.01 7.74
CA VAL A 4 -10.25 3.51 6.70
C VAL A 4 -11.54 3.06 7.39
N LYS A 5 -12.71 3.56 6.92
CA LYS A 5 -14.01 3.35 7.56
C LYS A 5 -15.03 2.83 6.56
N ASN A 6 -15.49 1.60 6.76
CA ASN A 6 -16.54 0.92 5.99
C ASN A 6 -16.34 1.04 4.47
N LEU A 7 -15.09 0.90 4.02
CA LEU A 7 -14.69 1.13 2.64
C LEU A 7 -15.26 0.05 1.74
N THR A 8 -16.03 0.46 0.73
CA THR A 8 -16.61 -0.44 -0.27
C THR A 8 -16.31 0.06 -1.67
N LYS A 9 -15.93 -0.85 -2.57
CA LYS A 9 -15.73 -0.58 -3.99
C LYS A 9 -16.36 -1.63 -4.87
N THR A 10 -17.26 -1.20 -5.73
CA THR A 10 -17.92 -2.02 -6.76
C THR A 10 -17.51 -1.58 -8.16
N TYR A 11 -17.39 -2.54 -9.08
CA TYR A 11 -17.19 -2.35 -10.49
C TYR A 11 -18.31 -3.10 -11.24
N GLY A 12 -19.37 -2.40 -11.64
CA GLY A 12 -20.59 -3.05 -12.12
C GLY A 12 -21.16 -3.98 -11.05
N ASN A 13 -21.25 -5.26 -11.35
CA ASN A 13 -21.73 -6.31 -10.42
C ASN A 13 -20.61 -6.92 -9.56
N PHE A 14 -19.34 -6.58 -9.80
CA PHE A 14 -18.22 -7.13 -9.06
C PHE A 14 -17.87 -6.24 -7.86
N VAL A 15 -17.90 -6.82 -6.66
CA VAL A 15 -17.50 -6.15 -5.40
C VAL A 15 -16.03 -6.46 -5.14
N ALA A 16 -15.16 -5.49 -5.37
CA ALA A 16 -13.71 -5.66 -5.20
C ALA A 16 -13.23 -5.42 -3.77
N VAL A 17 -13.97 -4.59 -3.00
CA VAL A 17 -13.70 -4.28 -1.58
C VAL A 17 -15.06 -4.12 -0.92
N LYS A 18 -15.27 -4.76 0.23
CA LYS A 18 -16.56 -4.80 0.93
C LYS A 18 -16.38 -4.53 2.41
N ASP A 19 -16.86 -3.38 2.87
CA ASP A 19 -16.91 -2.97 4.28
C ASP A 19 -15.56 -3.06 5.00
N VAL A 20 -14.47 -2.66 4.33
CA VAL A 20 -13.12 -2.71 4.88
C VAL A 20 -12.90 -1.54 5.82
N SER A 21 -12.52 -1.85 7.07
CA SER A 21 -12.17 -0.87 8.09
C SER A 21 -10.86 -1.28 8.77
N PHE A 22 -9.92 -0.33 8.93
CA PHE A 22 -8.68 -0.53 9.69
C PHE A 22 -8.01 0.82 9.98
N THR A 23 -7.01 0.79 10.87
CA THR A 23 -6.23 1.98 11.23
C THR A 23 -4.72 1.69 11.15
N ALA A 24 -3.98 2.57 10.45
CA ALA A 24 -2.52 2.63 10.51
C ALA A 24 -2.11 3.81 11.40
N GLU A 25 -1.41 3.50 12.48
CA GLU A 25 -1.03 4.47 13.51
C GLU A 25 0.18 5.30 13.08
N ASN A 26 0.35 6.46 13.72
CA ASN A 26 1.50 7.32 13.46
C ASN A 26 2.82 6.59 13.78
N GLY A 27 3.77 6.67 12.86
CA GLY A 27 5.10 6.09 13.04
C GLY A 27 5.15 4.56 12.98
N SER A 28 4.07 3.89 12.56
CA SER A 28 4.02 2.43 12.42
C SER A 28 4.05 1.98 10.96
N ILE A 29 4.48 0.72 10.76
CA ILE A 29 4.37 0.01 9.48
C ILE A 29 3.21 -0.97 9.57
N LEU A 30 2.17 -0.73 8.79
CA LEU A 30 1.06 -1.65 8.62
C LEU A 30 1.25 -2.49 7.36
N GLY A 31 1.30 -3.81 7.50
CA GLY A 31 1.27 -4.78 6.40
C GLY A 31 -0.18 -5.07 5.99
N PHE A 32 -0.53 -4.78 4.75
CA PHE A 32 -1.83 -5.12 4.16
C PHE A 32 -1.65 -6.36 3.30
N LEU A 33 -1.89 -7.53 3.89
CA LEU A 33 -1.57 -8.85 3.37
C LEU A 33 -2.79 -9.51 2.74
N GLY A 34 -2.61 -10.18 1.62
CA GLY A 34 -3.68 -10.97 1.00
C GLY A 34 -3.27 -11.58 -0.33
N PRO A 35 -4.01 -12.59 -0.82
CA PRO A 35 -3.74 -13.20 -2.12
C PRO A 35 -3.96 -12.21 -3.27
N ASN A 36 -3.56 -12.60 -4.48
CA ASN A 36 -3.85 -11.83 -5.68
C ASN A 36 -5.37 -11.79 -5.92
N GLY A 37 -5.89 -10.60 -6.27
CA GLY A 37 -7.33 -10.39 -6.45
C GLY A 37 -8.10 -10.07 -5.17
N ALA A 38 -7.49 -10.14 -3.97
CA ALA A 38 -8.18 -9.87 -2.70
C ALA A 38 -8.62 -8.41 -2.47
N GLY A 39 -8.31 -7.48 -3.38
CA GLY A 39 -8.70 -6.07 -3.25
C GLY A 39 -7.58 -5.14 -2.75
N LYS A 40 -6.33 -5.63 -2.56
CA LYS A 40 -5.19 -4.84 -2.05
C LYS A 40 -4.95 -3.55 -2.85
N THR A 41 -4.63 -3.68 -4.13
CA THR A 41 -4.35 -2.52 -5.01
C THR A 41 -5.55 -1.58 -5.12
N THR A 42 -6.78 -2.11 -5.14
CA THR A 42 -8.00 -1.28 -5.11
C THR A 42 -8.06 -0.43 -3.85
N THR A 43 -7.81 -1.03 -2.69
CA THR A 43 -7.76 -0.33 -1.40
C THR A 43 -6.65 0.73 -1.39
N MET A 44 -5.42 0.40 -1.83
CA MET A 44 -4.31 1.36 -1.92
C MET A 44 -4.65 2.56 -2.82
N ARG A 45 -5.28 2.32 -3.97
CA ARG A 45 -5.70 3.39 -4.89
C ARG A 45 -6.78 4.31 -4.30
N ILE A 46 -7.67 3.77 -3.47
CA ILE A 46 -8.68 4.59 -2.79
C ILE A 46 -8.03 5.41 -1.66
N ILE A 47 -7.20 4.81 -0.82
CA ILE A 47 -6.47 5.50 0.25
C ILE A 47 -5.66 6.68 -0.29
N THR A 48 -5.08 6.53 -1.47
CA THR A 48 -4.26 7.58 -2.12
C THR A 48 -5.07 8.60 -2.91
N GLY A 49 -6.40 8.47 -2.95
CA GLY A 49 -7.29 9.35 -3.71
C GLY A 49 -7.13 9.22 -5.22
N TYR A 50 -6.56 8.11 -5.71
CA TYR A 50 -6.43 7.81 -7.13
C TYR A 50 -7.78 7.44 -7.75
N MET A 51 -8.67 6.80 -6.97
CA MET A 51 -10.03 6.49 -7.37
C MET A 51 -11.01 6.71 -6.21
N PRO A 52 -12.29 7.03 -6.49
CA PRO A 52 -13.30 7.14 -5.45
C PRO A 52 -13.75 5.76 -4.96
N ALA A 53 -14.15 5.71 -3.68
CA ALA A 53 -14.92 4.60 -3.13
C ALA A 53 -16.36 4.61 -3.66
N THR A 54 -17.05 3.47 -3.56
CA THR A 54 -18.51 3.39 -3.76
C THR A 54 -19.25 3.79 -2.47
N ALA A 55 -18.68 3.41 -1.30
CA ALA A 55 -19.17 3.81 0.02
C ALA A 55 -18.00 3.81 1.03
N GLY A 56 -18.22 4.41 2.18
CA GLY A 56 -17.19 4.56 3.22
C GLY A 56 -16.26 5.74 2.96
N THR A 57 -15.26 5.92 3.82
CA THR A 57 -14.31 7.00 3.69
C THR A 57 -12.92 6.64 4.18
N VAL A 58 -11.93 7.50 3.84
CA VAL A 58 -10.55 7.42 4.32
C VAL A 58 -10.14 8.76 4.88
N LEU A 59 -9.60 8.76 6.10
CA LEU A 59 -9.02 9.94 6.73
C LEU A 59 -7.49 9.84 6.77
N ILE A 60 -6.82 10.90 6.32
CA ILE A 60 -5.36 11.04 6.37
C ILE A 60 -5.04 12.17 7.34
N ASP A 61 -4.55 11.85 8.53
CA ASP A 61 -4.37 12.83 9.64
C ASP A 61 -5.62 13.68 9.87
N GLY A 62 -6.79 13.04 9.89
CA GLY A 62 -8.08 13.70 10.08
C GLY A 62 -8.66 14.37 8.83
N LEU A 63 -7.93 14.45 7.71
CA LEU A 63 -8.42 15.01 6.45
C LEU A 63 -9.10 13.92 5.61
N ASP A 64 -10.34 14.13 5.24
CA ASP A 64 -11.08 13.21 4.37
C ASP A 64 -10.56 13.27 2.93
N ILE A 65 -10.19 12.09 2.38
CA ILE A 65 -9.54 11.97 1.07
C ILE A 65 -10.44 12.42 -0.09
N PHE A 66 -11.75 12.45 0.10
CA PHE A 66 -12.71 12.81 -0.95
C PHE A 66 -13.10 14.29 -0.87
N SER A 67 -13.49 14.78 0.30
CA SER A 67 -13.93 16.15 0.50
C SER A 67 -12.78 17.16 0.63
N GLN A 68 -11.62 16.74 1.20
CA GLN A 68 -10.40 17.55 1.38
C GLN A 68 -9.24 16.95 0.55
N SER A 69 -9.55 16.53 -0.67
CA SER A 69 -8.69 15.66 -1.49
C SER A 69 -7.30 16.25 -1.75
N LEU A 70 -7.18 17.54 -2.00
CA LEU A 70 -5.89 18.16 -2.33
C LEU A 70 -4.96 18.19 -1.12
N GLU A 71 -5.48 18.59 0.03
CA GLU A 71 -4.74 18.67 1.31
C GLU A 71 -4.33 17.26 1.77
N ALA A 72 -5.25 16.30 1.73
CA ALA A 72 -4.98 14.91 2.11
C ALA A 72 -3.90 14.29 1.21
N ARG A 73 -4.00 14.44 -0.12
CA ARG A 73 -3.02 13.91 -1.07
C ARG A 73 -1.63 14.56 -0.97
N ARG A 74 -1.53 15.80 -0.48
CA ARG A 74 -0.23 16.43 -0.18
C ARG A 74 0.52 15.73 0.95
N LYS A 75 -0.21 15.06 1.87
CA LYS A 75 0.37 14.29 2.97
C LYS A 75 0.76 12.86 2.59
N ILE A 76 0.50 12.42 1.36
CA ILE A 76 0.72 11.04 0.94
C ILE A 76 1.83 10.96 -0.10
N GLY A 77 2.83 10.12 0.18
CA GLY A 77 3.72 9.55 -0.83
C GLY A 77 3.16 8.20 -1.29
N TYR A 78 3.04 8.01 -2.60
CA TYR A 78 2.50 6.77 -3.16
C TYR A 78 3.47 6.13 -4.14
N LEU A 79 3.78 4.87 -3.90
CA LEU A 79 4.49 3.98 -4.81
C LEU A 79 3.49 2.93 -5.30
N PRO A 80 3.00 2.99 -6.53
CA PRO A 80 2.22 1.90 -7.12
C PRO A 80 3.13 0.73 -7.49
N GLU A 81 2.56 -0.47 -7.66
CA GLU A 81 3.26 -1.69 -8.08
C GLU A 81 4.19 -1.47 -9.28
N SER A 82 3.71 -0.71 -10.28
CA SER A 82 4.52 -0.27 -11.42
C SER A 82 4.66 1.26 -11.38
N PRO A 83 5.83 1.80 -11.01
CA PRO A 83 6.04 3.24 -10.96
C PRO A 83 5.86 3.90 -12.34
N PRO A 84 5.04 4.96 -12.46
CA PRO A 84 4.77 5.65 -13.73
C PRO A 84 5.91 6.61 -14.09
N LEU A 85 7.08 6.05 -14.41
CA LEU A 85 8.26 6.83 -14.78
C LEU A 85 8.17 7.29 -16.23
N TYR A 86 8.73 8.46 -16.54
CA TYR A 86 8.97 8.90 -17.93
C TYR A 86 10.26 8.28 -18.44
N PRO A 87 10.18 7.27 -19.33
CA PRO A 87 11.34 6.46 -19.72
C PRO A 87 12.44 7.25 -20.42
N GLU A 88 12.13 8.35 -21.09
CA GLU A 88 13.06 9.23 -21.79
C GLU A 88 13.75 10.27 -20.90
N MET A 89 13.26 10.47 -19.67
CA MET A 89 13.84 11.45 -18.73
C MET A 89 15.01 10.85 -17.95
N ARG A 90 15.99 11.71 -17.61
CA ARG A 90 16.99 11.37 -16.60
C ARG A 90 16.36 11.34 -15.20
N VAL A 91 16.88 10.49 -14.32
CA VAL A 91 16.35 10.33 -12.94
C VAL A 91 16.25 11.67 -12.21
N GLU A 92 17.32 12.46 -12.19
CA GLU A 92 17.31 13.78 -11.54
C GLU A 92 16.29 14.75 -12.15
N ALA A 93 16.17 14.77 -13.48
CA ALA A 93 15.22 15.64 -14.16
C ALA A 93 13.78 15.23 -13.86
N TYR A 94 13.50 13.92 -13.84
CA TYR A 94 12.21 13.37 -13.47
C TYR A 94 11.84 13.72 -12.01
N LEU A 95 12.76 13.53 -11.06
CA LEU A 95 12.51 13.83 -9.65
C LEU A 95 12.31 15.34 -9.41
N ARG A 96 13.08 16.23 -10.09
CA ARG A 96 12.81 17.68 -10.06
C ARG A 96 11.43 18.04 -10.61
N PHE A 97 11.02 17.37 -11.67
CA PHE A 97 9.69 17.57 -12.25
C PHE A 97 8.60 17.15 -11.24
N VAL A 98 8.74 15.97 -10.61
CA VAL A 98 7.79 15.51 -9.57
C VAL A 98 7.78 16.45 -8.36
N ALA A 99 8.94 16.94 -7.90
CA ALA A 99 9.02 17.91 -6.81
C ALA A 99 8.18 19.17 -7.09
N LYS A 100 8.26 19.71 -8.31
CA LYS A 100 7.45 20.85 -8.75
C LYS A 100 5.95 20.51 -8.74
N LEU A 101 5.56 19.35 -9.27
CA LEU A 101 4.16 18.90 -9.27
C LEU A 101 3.60 18.73 -7.85
N ARG A 102 4.42 18.28 -6.91
CA ARG A 102 4.07 18.09 -5.49
C ARG A 102 4.09 19.40 -4.71
N GLY A 103 4.43 20.52 -5.35
CA GLY A 103 4.42 21.84 -4.72
C GLY A 103 5.61 22.10 -3.79
N VAL A 104 6.73 21.38 -3.96
CA VAL A 104 7.96 21.66 -3.22
C VAL A 104 8.45 23.06 -3.59
N PRO A 105 8.67 23.97 -2.61
CA PRO A 105 9.15 25.32 -2.87
C PRO A 105 10.46 25.30 -3.67
N ARG A 106 10.59 26.21 -4.65
CA ARG A 106 11.75 26.22 -5.58
C ARG A 106 13.11 26.16 -4.87
N ALA A 107 13.26 26.86 -3.75
CA ALA A 107 14.48 26.87 -2.97
C ALA A 107 14.78 25.53 -2.26
N LYS A 108 13.76 24.67 -2.08
CA LYS A 108 13.89 23.35 -1.42
C LYS A 108 14.00 22.18 -2.40
N ILE A 109 13.89 22.41 -3.72
CA ILE A 109 13.90 21.31 -4.71
C ILE A 109 15.25 20.60 -4.73
N GLU A 110 16.37 21.33 -4.83
CA GLU A 110 17.69 20.71 -4.89
C GLU A 110 18.05 19.98 -3.58
N PRO A 111 17.87 20.57 -2.38
CA PRO A 111 18.06 19.83 -1.15
C PRO A 111 17.19 18.56 -1.03
N ALA A 112 15.91 18.64 -1.44
CA ALA A 112 15.02 17.48 -1.45
C ALA A 112 15.48 16.41 -2.44
N LEU A 113 15.98 16.82 -3.62
CA LEU A 113 16.52 15.92 -4.62
C LEU A 113 17.76 15.19 -4.10
N GLU A 114 18.74 15.91 -3.56
CA GLU A 114 19.96 15.34 -2.99
C GLU A 114 19.61 14.31 -1.91
N HIS A 115 18.72 14.68 -1.00
CA HIS A 115 18.26 13.80 0.07
C HIS A 115 17.63 12.50 -0.45
N VAL A 116 16.70 12.57 -1.41
CA VAL A 116 16.04 11.33 -1.88
C VAL A 116 16.97 10.49 -2.77
N LEU A 117 17.91 11.09 -3.49
CA LEU A 117 18.93 10.36 -4.25
C LEU A 117 19.85 9.57 -3.30
N GLU A 118 20.27 10.17 -2.19
CA GLU A 118 21.08 9.52 -1.17
C GLU A 118 20.30 8.40 -0.49
N VAL A 119 19.15 8.71 0.11
CA VAL A 119 18.33 7.77 0.89
C VAL A 119 17.89 6.58 0.05
N CYS A 120 17.53 6.78 -1.22
CA CYS A 120 17.12 5.68 -2.11
C CYS A 120 18.28 4.98 -2.82
N GLY A 121 19.55 5.38 -2.57
CA GLY A 121 20.73 4.79 -3.19
C GLY A 121 20.75 5.00 -4.71
N LEU A 122 20.45 6.23 -5.15
CA LEU A 122 20.34 6.62 -6.57
C LEU A 122 21.41 7.63 -7.01
N ALA A 123 22.34 8.02 -6.13
CA ALA A 123 23.34 9.05 -6.44
C ALA A 123 24.10 8.76 -7.75
N ASP A 124 24.60 7.53 -7.91
CA ASP A 124 25.33 7.11 -9.12
C ASP A 124 24.43 6.96 -10.36
N MET A 125 23.13 6.93 -10.17
CA MET A 125 22.12 6.76 -11.22
C MET A 125 21.42 8.07 -11.61
N ALA A 126 21.72 9.19 -10.95
CA ALA A 126 21.03 10.47 -11.13
C ALA A 126 20.98 10.94 -12.58
N HIS A 127 22.07 10.74 -13.33
CA HIS A 127 22.18 11.15 -14.73
C HIS A 127 21.71 10.09 -15.73
N ARG A 128 21.35 8.87 -15.28
CA ARG A 128 20.86 7.80 -16.16
C ARG A 128 19.43 8.07 -16.61
N ILE A 129 19.11 7.58 -17.81
CA ILE A 129 17.74 7.62 -18.36
C ILE A 129 16.89 6.56 -17.66
N CYS A 130 15.70 6.92 -17.19
CA CYS A 130 14.79 6.04 -16.44
C CYS A 130 14.49 4.72 -17.17
N GLY A 131 14.32 4.77 -18.50
CA GLY A 131 14.05 3.58 -19.32
C GLY A 131 15.20 2.58 -19.39
N GLN A 132 16.43 3.02 -19.09
CA GLN A 132 17.63 2.16 -19.11
C GLN A 132 17.94 1.52 -17.76
N LEU A 133 17.16 1.82 -16.73
CA LEU A 133 17.35 1.29 -15.39
C LEU A 133 16.83 -0.17 -15.27
N SER A 134 17.50 -0.97 -14.43
CA SER A 134 16.94 -2.25 -14.01
C SER A 134 15.61 -2.08 -13.26
N LYS A 135 14.83 -3.16 -13.09
CA LYS A 135 13.57 -3.11 -12.34
C LYS A 135 13.79 -2.57 -10.94
N GLY A 136 14.81 -3.04 -10.21
CA GLY A 136 15.13 -2.57 -8.85
C GLY A 136 15.45 -1.08 -8.79
N TYR A 137 16.22 -0.55 -9.74
CA TYR A 137 16.47 0.89 -9.79
C TYR A 137 15.22 1.70 -10.16
N ARG A 138 14.35 1.21 -11.06
CA ARG A 138 13.05 1.86 -11.31
C ARG A 138 12.18 1.91 -10.07
N GLN A 139 12.19 0.84 -9.27
CA GLN A 139 11.46 0.80 -8.00
C GLN A 139 12.00 1.83 -6.99
N ARG A 140 13.34 1.97 -6.91
CA ARG A 140 13.99 3.01 -6.08
C ARG A 140 13.64 4.43 -6.55
N VAL A 141 13.59 4.68 -7.86
CA VAL A 141 13.13 5.97 -8.41
C VAL A 141 11.66 6.21 -8.07
N GLY A 142 10.82 5.17 -8.13
CA GLY A 142 9.43 5.24 -7.70
C GLY A 142 9.28 5.56 -6.21
N LEU A 143 10.15 5.01 -5.37
CA LEU A 143 10.17 5.35 -3.94
C LEU A 143 10.68 6.78 -3.70
N ALA A 144 11.74 7.20 -4.42
CA ALA A 144 12.24 8.57 -4.35
C ALA A 144 11.18 9.61 -4.76
N GLN A 145 10.38 9.33 -5.79
CA GLN A 145 9.25 10.20 -6.18
C GLN A 145 8.17 10.27 -5.11
N ALA A 146 7.93 9.17 -4.38
CA ALA A 146 6.97 9.17 -3.28
C ALA A 146 7.46 9.99 -2.08
N LEU A 147 8.79 10.12 -1.90
CA LEU A 147 9.44 10.80 -0.79
C LEU A 147 9.78 12.28 -1.04
N ILE A 148 9.86 12.71 -2.31
CA ILE A 148 10.44 14.00 -2.71
C ILE A 148 9.83 15.24 -2.04
N HIS A 149 8.58 15.16 -1.59
CA HIS A 149 7.85 16.24 -0.91
C HIS A 149 7.73 16.03 0.59
N ASP A 150 8.53 15.10 1.15
CA ASP A 150 8.60 14.74 2.57
C ASP A 150 7.23 14.47 3.23
N PRO A 151 6.45 13.50 2.72
CA PRO A 151 5.12 13.23 3.25
C PRO A 151 5.18 12.48 4.59
N PRO A 152 4.24 12.75 5.54
CA PRO A 152 4.13 12.00 6.80
C PRO A 152 3.54 10.59 6.61
N VAL A 153 2.94 10.30 5.47
CA VAL A 153 2.29 9.01 5.15
C VAL A 153 2.87 8.45 3.86
N LEU A 154 3.26 7.18 3.88
CA LEU A 154 3.69 6.42 2.70
C LEU A 154 2.73 5.25 2.45
N VAL A 155 2.28 5.14 1.22
CA VAL A 155 1.50 3.98 0.74
C VAL A 155 2.30 3.29 -0.34
N LEU A 156 2.66 2.03 -0.11
CA LEU A 156 3.54 1.24 -0.98
C LEU A 156 2.79 0.00 -1.46
N ASP A 157 2.50 -0.06 -2.75
CA ASP A 157 1.76 -1.18 -3.34
C ASP A 157 2.73 -2.18 -3.97
N GLU A 158 2.88 -3.36 -3.34
CA GLU A 158 3.79 -4.45 -3.76
C GLU A 158 5.22 -3.97 -4.08
N PRO A 159 5.93 -3.25 -3.16
CA PRO A 159 7.18 -2.55 -3.48
C PRO A 159 8.35 -3.45 -3.86
N THR A 160 8.27 -4.75 -3.58
CA THR A 160 9.35 -5.73 -3.82
C THR A 160 9.03 -6.71 -4.94
N ILE A 161 7.87 -6.57 -5.59
CA ILE A 161 7.41 -7.53 -6.62
C ILE A 161 8.41 -7.65 -7.78
N GLY A 162 8.85 -8.90 -8.05
CA GLY A 162 9.75 -9.24 -9.15
C GLY A 162 11.16 -8.67 -9.03
N LEU A 163 11.59 -8.37 -7.80
CA LEU A 163 12.97 -8.09 -7.45
C LEU A 163 13.69 -9.39 -7.05
N ASP A 164 15.01 -9.40 -7.19
CA ASP A 164 15.83 -10.49 -6.67
C ASP A 164 15.97 -10.42 -5.14
N PRO A 165 16.41 -11.52 -4.46
CA PRO A 165 16.48 -11.57 -3.00
C PRO A 165 17.33 -10.46 -2.36
N ARG A 166 18.44 -10.04 -3.03
CA ARG A 166 19.30 -8.97 -2.54
C ARG A 166 18.58 -7.63 -2.60
N GLN A 167 17.93 -7.32 -3.73
CA GLN A 167 17.15 -6.09 -3.90
C GLN A 167 15.96 -6.03 -2.93
N ILE A 168 15.29 -7.16 -2.68
CA ILE A 168 14.22 -7.25 -1.68
C ILE A 168 14.74 -6.85 -0.30
N HIS A 169 15.90 -7.41 0.12
CA HIS A 169 16.51 -7.07 1.40
C HIS A 169 16.85 -5.57 1.51
N GLU A 170 17.42 -5.00 0.45
CA GLU A 170 17.78 -3.59 0.39
C GLU A 170 16.54 -2.66 0.47
N ILE A 171 15.47 -2.98 -0.27
CA ILE A 171 14.20 -2.21 -0.24
C ILE A 171 13.52 -2.31 1.13
N ARG A 172 13.51 -3.50 1.76
CA ARG A 172 12.97 -3.68 3.12
C ARG A 172 13.74 -2.83 4.15
N GLY A 173 15.07 -2.87 4.12
CA GLY A 173 15.90 -2.03 4.98
C GLY A 173 15.60 -0.55 4.80
N LEU A 174 15.39 -0.11 3.56
CA LEU A 174 15.02 1.26 3.25
C LEU A 174 13.63 1.61 3.81
N ILE A 175 12.61 0.77 3.60
CA ILE A 175 11.25 0.99 4.14
C ILE A 175 11.28 1.08 5.66
N HIS A 176 12.00 0.18 6.33
CA HIS A 176 12.15 0.20 7.79
C HIS A 176 12.81 1.49 8.29
N HIS A 177 13.86 1.97 7.62
CA HIS A 177 14.51 3.24 7.94
C HIS A 177 13.57 4.45 7.77
N LEU A 178 12.73 4.44 6.74
CA LEU A 178 11.77 5.51 6.46
C LEU A 178 10.61 5.59 7.47
N ALA A 179 10.25 4.48 8.09
CA ALA A 179 9.11 4.38 9.00
C ALA A 179 9.28 5.14 10.32
N GLY A 180 10.52 5.41 10.77
CA GLY A 180 10.79 6.01 12.08
C GLY A 180 10.01 7.30 12.39
N ASN A 181 9.68 8.11 11.37
CA ASN A 181 8.93 9.36 11.49
C ASN A 181 7.68 9.40 10.59
N ARG A 182 7.32 8.30 9.93
CA ARG A 182 6.22 8.24 8.96
C ARG A 182 5.30 7.06 9.23
N THR A 183 4.03 7.22 8.93
CA THR A 183 3.09 6.10 8.86
C THR A 183 3.26 5.41 7.52
N VAL A 184 3.51 4.11 7.51
CA VAL A 184 3.68 3.32 6.28
C VAL A 184 2.57 2.28 6.17
N VAL A 185 1.89 2.23 5.02
CA VAL A 185 1.03 1.10 4.63
C VAL A 185 1.69 0.39 3.46
N LEU A 186 1.98 -0.88 3.65
CA LEU A 186 2.65 -1.74 2.69
C LEU A 186 1.70 -2.85 2.26
N SER A 187 1.27 -2.87 0.98
CA SER A 187 0.55 -4.03 0.46
C SER A 187 1.54 -5.09 -0.01
N THR A 188 1.25 -6.35 0.30
CA THR A 188 2.04 -7.50 -0.17
C THR A 188 1.23 -8.79 -0.12
N HIS A 189 1.67 -9.80 -0.86
CA HIS A 189 1.20 -11.18 -0.74
C HIS A 189 2.30 -12.09 -0.14
N ILE A 190 3.41 -11.52 0.29
CA ILE A 190 4.61 -12.22 0.77
C ILE A 190 4.69 -12.13 2.30
N LEU A 191 4.32 -13.23 2.99
CA LEU A 191 4.32 -13.33 4.45
C LEU A 191 5.64 -12.93 5.13
N PRO A 192 6.82 -13.38 4.66
CA PRO A 192 8.11 -12.96 5.23
C PRO A 192 8.37 -11.45 5.19
N GLU A 193 7.71 -10.68 4.32
CA GLU A 193 7.84 -9.23 4.33
C GLU A 193 7.15 -8.62 5.53
N VAL A 194 5.92 -9.05 5.77
CA VAL A 194 5.11 -8.58 6.90
C VAL A 194 5.81 -8.90 8.22
N SER A 195 6.21 -10.17 8.40
CA SER A 195 6.83 -10.62 9.67
C SER A 195 8.16 -9.92 10.00
N GLN A 196 8.90 -9.43 8.99
CA GLN A 196 10.22 -8.82 9.20
C GLN A 196 10.19 -7.31 9.44
N ILE A 197 9.23 -6.59 8.87
CA ILE A 197 9.25 -5.12 8.90
C ILE A 197 8.00 -4.47 9.43
N CYS A 198 6.87 -5.18 9.55
CA CYS A 198 5.62 -4.58 9.99
C CYS A 198 5.44 -4.64 11.52
N ASP A 199 4.73 -3.67 12.07
CA ASP A 199 4.27 -3.65 13.47
C ASP A 199 2.91 -4.30 13.61
N LYS A 200 2.07 -4.14 12.60
CA LYS A 200 0.67 -4.57 12.54
C LYS A 200 0.37 -5.18 11.18
N VAL A 201 -0.51 -6.18 11.15
CA VAL A 201 -0.99 -6.80 9.93
C VAL A 201 -2.50 -6.67 9.82
N VAL A 202 -2.98 -6.36 8.62
CA VAL A 202 -4.37 -6.52 8.20
C VAL A 202 -4.37 -7.55 7.07
N ILE A 203 -5.10 -8.65 7.27
CA ILE A 203 -5.27 -9.68 6.24
C ILE A 203 -6.58 -9.41 5.53
N ILE A 204 -6.52 -9.33 4.20
CA ILE A 204 -7.68 -9.19 3.32
C ILE A 204 -7.84 -10.43 2.44
N ALA A 205 -9.06 -10.97 2.37
CA ALA A 205 -9.46 -12.02 1.46
C ALA A 205 -10.84 -11.68 0.89
N ASP A 206 -11.07 -11.98 -0.38
CA ASP A 206 -12.35 -11.78 -1.09
C ASP A 206 -12.98 -10.39 -0.87
N GLY A 207 -12.12 -9.37 -0.78
CA GLY A 207 -12.50 -7.97 -0.58
C GLY A 207 -12.83 -7.59 0.87
N ARG A 208 -12.66 -8.46 1.87
CA ARG A 208 -12.98 -8.22 3.29
C ARG A 208 -11.73 -8.32 4.16
N VAL A 209 -11.73 -7.59 5.27
CA VAL A 209 -10.72 -7.79 6.33
C VAL A 209 -11.12 -9.03 7.12
N VAL A 210 -10.24 -10.03 7.12
CA VAL A 210 -10.43 -11.29 7.85
C VAL A 210 -9.66 -11.33 9.17
N LEU A 211 -8.61 -10.49 9.28
CA LEU A 211 -7.83 -10.34 10.50
C LEU A 211 -7.19 -8.95 10.57
N GLU A 212 -7.15 -8.39 11.76
CA GLU A 212 -6.35 -7.21 12.11
C GLU A 212 -5.64 -7.48 13.44
N GLU A 213 -4.28 -7.50 13.45
CA GLU A 213 -3.51 -7.85 14.64
C GLU A 213 -2.14 -7.19 14.68
N TYR A 214 -1.65 -6.90 15.88
CA TYR A 214 -0.28 -6.47 16.12
C TYR A 214 0.66 -7.68 16.15
N LEU A 215 1.75 -7.65 15.38
CA LEU A 215 2.69 -8.78 15.30
C LEU A 215 3.34 -9.09 16.67
N LYS A 216 3.57 -8.08 17.50
CA LYS A 216 4.11 -8.24 18.88
C LYS A 216 3.12 -8.93 19.84
N LYS A 217 1.83 -8.97 19.51
CA LYS A 217 0.79 -9.62 20.35
C LYS A 217 0.50 -11.05 19.93
N LEU A 218 1.10 -11.53 18.86
CA LEU A 218 0.92 -12.91 18.42
C LEU A 218 1.47 -13.87 19.47
N PRO A 219 0.77 -14.97 19.79
CA PRO A 219 1.21 -15.97 20.75
C PRO A 219 2.58 -16.53 20.36
N ALA A 220 3.46 -16.73 21.35
CA ALA A 220 4.77 -17.32 21.11
C ALA A 220 4.63 -18.71 20.47
N GLY A 221 5.30 -18.93 19.34
CA GLY A 221 5.24 -20.19 18.59
C GLY A 221 4.16 -20.27 17.53
N THR A 222 3.29 -19.24 17.38
CA THR A 222 2.32 -19.18 16.27
C THR A 222 2.98 -18.52 15.07
N SER A 223 2.98 -19.19 13.92
CA SER A 223 3.50 -18.59 12.70
C SER A 223 2.43 -17.68 12.06
N LEU A 224 2.87 -16.58 11.46
CA LEU A 224 1.97 -15.72 10.67
C LEU A 224 1.34 -16.49 9.50
N GLU A 225 2.02 -17.54 9.01
CA GLU A 225 1.55 -18.42 7.96
C GLU A 225 0.34 -19.25 8.41
N ASP A 226 0.39 -19.83 9.62
CA ASP A 226 -0.73 -20.60 10.17
C ASP A 226 -1.95 -19.70 10.39
N ILE A 227 -1.73 -18.47 10.88
CA ILE A 227 -2.78 -17.47 11.06
C ILE A 227 -3.40 -17.09 9.71
N PHE A 228 -2.56 -16.82 8.70
CA PHE A 228 -3.00 -16.47 7.36
C PHE A 228 -3.84 -17.58 6.73
N LEU A 229 -3.36 -18.83 6.78
CA LEU A 229 -4.08 -19.99 6.24
C LEU A 229 -5.40 -20.21 6.96
N SER A 230 -5.41 -20.13 8.31
CA SER A 230 -6.63 -20.31 9.09
C SER A 230 -7.67 -19.22 8.83
N ALA A 231 -7.24 -17.95 8.68
CA ALA A 231 -8.11 -16.84 8.40
C ALA A 231 -8.80 -16.96 7.03
N ILE A 232 -8.03 -17.32 5.98
CA ILE A 232 -8.59 -17.51 4.62
C ILE A 232 -9.50 -18.74 4.53
N THR A 233 -9.20 -19.82 5.26
CA THR A 233 -10.00 -21.05 5.23
C THR A 233 -11.36 -20.85 5.93
N LYS A 234 -11.40 -20.13 7.04
CA LYS A 234 -12.65 -19.82 7.74
C LYS A 234 -13.63 -19.03 6.88
N GLU A 235 -13.16 -18.01 6.18
CA GLU A 235 -14.01 -17.17 5.33
C GLU A 235 -14.63 -17.98 4.17
N ARG A 236 -13.86 -18.86 3.53
CA ARG A 236 -14.40 -19.75 2.48
C ARG A 236 -15.48 -20.70 2.98
N HIS A 237 -15.41 -21.15 4.22
CA HIS A 237 -16.44 -21.99 4.82
C HIS A 237 -17.70 -21.19 5.15
N GLU A 238 -17.57 -19.95 5.63
CA GLU A 238 -18.71 -19.08 5.94
C GLU A 238 -19.47 -18.63 4.67
N GLU A 239 -18.75 -18.33 3.59
CA GLU A 239 -19.38 -18.01 2.29
C GLU A 239 -20.02 -19.25 1.64
N GLY A 240 -19.42 -20.43 1.77
CA GLY A 240 -20.03 -21.71 1.29
C GLY A 240 -21.34 -22.02 2.01
N ALA A 241 -21.39 -21.86 3.33
CA ALA A 241 -22.58 -22.10 4.13
C ALA A 241 -23.70 -21.09 3.81
N SER A 242 -23.36 -19.80 3.65
CA SER A 242 -24.35 -18.77 3.30
C SER A 242 -24.90 -18.92 1.88
N ALA A 243 -24.14 -19.46 0.95
CA ALA A 243 -24.59 -19.73 -0.42
C ALA A 243 -25.54 -20.96 -0.47
N GLU A 244 -25.31 -21.97 0.36
CA GLU A 244 -26.20 -23.15 0.49
C GLU A 244 -27.54 -22.78 1.14
N GLU A 245 -27.55 -21.98 2.22
CA GLU A 245 -28.78 -21.48 2.85
C GLU A 245 -29.63 -20.65 1.87
N THR A 246 -29.00 -19.80 1.04
CA THR A 246 -29.73 -18.99 0.05
C THR A 246 -30.35 -19.83 -1.06
N LEU A 247 -29.74 -20.95 -1.43
CA LEU A 247 -30.27 -21.89 -2.42
C LEU A 247 -31.45 -22.74 -1.86
N GLU A 248 -31.41 -23.09 -0.58
CA GLU A 248 -32.52 -23.81 0.10
C GLU A 248 -33.75 -22.91 0.27
N GLU A 249 -33.59 -21.62 0.64
CA GLU A 249 -34.72 -20.67 0.74
C GLU A 249 -35.38 -20.41 -0.62
N VAL A 250 -34.63 -20.33 -1.72
CA VAL A 250 -35.20 -20.14 -3.07
C VAL A 250 -35.88 -21.42 -3.59
N GLY A 251 -35.39 -22.61 -3.16
CA GLY A 251 -36.01 -23.91 -3.51
C GLY A 251 -37.32 -24.22 -2.78
N ALA A 252 -37.51 -23.67 -1.57
CA ALA A 252 -38.72 -23.91 -0.74
C ALA A 252 -39.91 -23.01 -1.10
N GLY A 253 -39.73 -22.00 -1.96
CA GLY A 253 -40.79 -21.07 -2.36
C GLY A 253 -41.62 -21.46 -3.58
N HIS A 254 -41.43 -22.67 -4.15
CA HIS A 254 -42.09 -23.13 -5.37
C HIS A 254 -42.78 -24.51 -5.15
N THR A 255 -43.56 -24.64 -4.13
CA THR A 255 -44.53 -25.76 -3.98
C THR A 255 -45.92 -25.20 -3.61
#